data_ae93e02c0f19f3cd9b615dd718ee6586
#
_entry.id   ae93e02c0f19f3cd9b615dd718ee6586
#
_cell.length_a   1.000
_cell.length_b   1.000
_cell.length_c   1.000
_cell.angle_alpha   90.00
_cell.angle_beta   90.00
_cell.angle_gamma   90.00
#
_symmetry.space_group_name_H-M   'P 1'
#
loop_
_entity.id
_entity.type
_entity.pdbx_description
1 polymer ?
#
loop_
_entity_poly.entity_id
_entity_poly.type
_entity_poly.pdbx_seq_one_letter_code
_entity_poly.pdbx_strand_id
1 'polypeptide(L)'
;MSSSLPPIDALQAELAAAVAQLDPVPSAVTDFARVALDLRTVDAELAELTYDSAADAEQALAVRGGGSPRMLSFEAGGLGIELEVTPAGDSRDFEGQLVPAQSAAIEIRHPHGTLSAEADEVGRFTARGVPAGPVSLRCRLHAVTMATPVTTEWLPL
;
A
#
# COMPACT_ATOMS: atom_id res chain seq x y z
N MET A 1 28.74 5.94 51.71
CA MET A 1 28.07 5.13 50.65
C MET A 1 27.71 6.08 49.51
N SER A 2 28.60 6.25 48.55
CA SER A 2 28.37 7.12 47.41
C SER A 2 27.59 6.31 46.35
N SER A 3 26.31 6.58 46.25
CA SER A 3 25.47 6.03 45.18
C SER A 3 25.82 6.79 43.89
N SER A 4 26.71 6.22 43.09
CA SER A 4 27.02 6.77 41.78
C SER A 4 25.81 6.55 40.89
N LEU A 5 25.22 7.63 40.41
CA LEU A 5 24.16 7.56 39.40
C LEU A 5 24.71 6.90 38.12
N PRO A 6 23.95 5.99 37.51
CA PRO A 6 24.39 5.39 36.24
C PRO A 6 24.49 6.47 35.14
N PRO A 7 25.39 6.26 34.15
CA PRO A 7 25.50 7.19 33.04
C PRO A 7 24.18 7.31 32.26
N ILE A 8 23.93 8.48 31.72
CA ILE A 8 22.66 8.82 31.05
C ILE A 8 22.31 7.81 29.94
N ASP A 9 23.31 7.31 29.21
CA ASP A 9 23.14 6.31 28.17
C ASP A 9 22.62 4.97 28.71
N ALA A 10 23.02 4.57 29.92
CA ALA A 10 22.57 3.35 30.57
C ALA A 10 21.09 3.50 31.02
N LEU A 11 20.71 4.68 31.54
CA LEU A 11 19.33 4.98 31.91
C LEU A 11 18.40 5.03 30.69
N GLN A 12 18.87 5.58 29.57
CA GLN A 12 18.11 5.60 28.33
C GLN A 12 17.90 4.18 27.77
N ALA A 13 18.92 3.33 27.83
CA ALA A 13 18.81 1.94 27.40
C ALA A 13 17.84 1.13 28.28
N GLU A 14 17.88 1.32 29.62
CA GLU A 14 16.95 0.68 30.55
C GLU A 14 15.50 1.17 30.34
N LEU A 15 15.33 2.48 30.13
CA LEU A 15 14.00 3.04 29.86
C LEU A 15 13.44 2.52 28.52
N ALA A 16 14.25 2.47 27.48
CA ALA A 16 13.86 1.93 26.19
C ALA A 16 13.45 0.45 26.29
N ALA A 17 14.20 -0.36 27.06
CA ALA A 17 13.88 -1.76 27.29
C ALA A 17 12.56 -1.92 28.09
N ALA A 18 12.34 -1.09 29.10
CA ALA A 18 11.12 -1.12 29.88
C ALA A 18 9.88 -0.70 29.05
N VAL A 19 10.00 0.33 28.24
CA VAL A 19 8.93 0.78 27.33
C VAL A 19 8.59 -0.32 26.31
N ALA A 20 9.59 -0.96 25.73
CA ALA A 20 9.39 -2.05 24.76
C ALA A 20 8.67 -3.28 25.37
N GLN A 21 8.81 -3.49 26.70
CA GLN A 21 8.10 -4.57 27.40
C GLN A 21 6.68 -4.21 27.79
N LEU A 22 6.43 -2.95 28.16
CA LEU A 22 5.13 -2.48 28.64
C LEU A 22 4.17 -2.10 27.49
N ASP A 23 4.72 -1.59 26.41
CA ASP A 23 3.96 -1.13 25.23
C ASP A 23 4.76 -1.49 23.96
N PRO A 24 4.78 -2.78 23.57
CA PRO A 24 5.48 -3.21 22.35
C PRO A 24 4.80 -2.61 21.13
N VAL A 25 5.60 -2.01 20.23
CA VAL A 25 5.09 -1.52 18.94
C VAL A 25 4.44 -2.69 18.20
N PRO A 26 3.15 -2.60 17.80
CA PRO A 26 2.50 -3.65 17.03
C PRO A 26 3.31 -3.99 15.78
N SER A 27 3.45 -5.28 15.48
CA SER A 27 4.21 -5.74 14.30
C SER A 27 3.70 -5.08 13.01
N ALA A 28 2.39 -4.87 12.90
CA ALA A 28 1.78 -4.18 11.77
C ALA A 28 2.32 -2.74 11.57
N VAL A 29 2.61 -2.00 12.65
CA VAL A 29 3.19 -0.65 12.56
C VAL A 29 4.65 -0.72 12.12
N THR A 30 5.40 -1.70 12.62
CA THR A 30 6.80 -1.91 12.23
C THR A 30 6.91 -2.36 10.77
N ASP A 31 6.02 -3.24 10.33
CA ASP A 31 5.97 -3.72 8.96
C ASP A 31 5.56 -2.59 8.00
N PHE A 32 4.59 -1.77 8.40
CA PHE A 32 4.20 -0.57 7.65
C PHE A 32 5.37 0.43 7.53
N ALA A 33 6.12 0.65 8.62
CA ALA A 33 7.26 1.56 8.60
C ALA A 33 8.42 1.04 7.73
N ARG A 34 8.69 -0.27 7.72
CA ARG A 34 9.69 -0.89 6.82
C ARG A 34 9.28 -0.73 5.37
N VAL A 35 8.04 -1.04 5.07
CA VAL A 35 7.45 -0.89 3.75
C VAL A 35 7.48 0.57 3.29
N ALA A 36 7.16 1.53 4.14
CA ALA A 36 7.25 2.96 3.85
C ALA A 36 8.70 3.42 3.59
N LEU A 37 9.70 2.79 4.21
CA LEU A 37 11.11 3.10 3.99
C LEU A 37 11.63 2.54 2.66
N ASP A 38 11.20 1.34 2.26
CA ASP A 38 11.50 0.74 0.95
C ASP A 38 10.85 1.52 -0.22
N LEU A 39 9.89 2.38 0.11
CA LEU A 39 9.15 3.24 -0.82
C LEU A 39 9.91 4.47 -1.32
N ARG A 40 11.10 4.75 -0.83
CA ARG A 40 11.97 5.75 -1.44
C ARG A 40 12.51 5.26 -2.78
N THR A 41 11.60 4.88 -3.67
CA THR A 41 11.91 4.75 -5.09
C THR A 41 12.02 6.17 -5.65
N VAL A 42 13.24 6.70 -5.61
CA VAL A 42 13.60 8.05 -6.07
C VAL A 42 13.25 8.31 -7.55
N ASP A 43 12.88 7.24 -8.29
CA ASP A 43 12.64 7.26 -9.72
C ASP A 43 11.21 6.85 -10.12
N ALA A 44 10.21 6.99 -9.25
CA ALA A 44 8.81 6.72 -9.58
C ALA A 44 7.94 7.95 -9.33
N GLU A 45 7.00 8.21 -10.22
CA GLU A 45 5.99 9.25 -10.05
C GLU A 45 4.89 8.76 -9.10
N LEU A 46 4.59 9.53 -8.06
CA LEU A 46 3.55 9.17 -7.09
C LEU A 46 2.17 9.51 -7.65
N ALA A 47 1.31 8.49 -7.74
CA ALA A 47 -0.07 8.68 -8.10
C ALA A 47 -0.89 9.09 -6.87
N GLU A 48 -1.64 10.16 -7.02
CA GLU A 48 -2.55 10.68 -6.01
C GLU A 48 -3.84 9.87 -6.00
N LEU A 49 -4.33 9.50 -4.81
CA LEU A 49 -5.65 8.89 -4.65
C LEU A 49 -6.72 9.96 -4.85
N THR A 50 -7.48 9.86 -5.94
CA THR A 50 -8.52 10.84 -6.30
C THR A 50 -9.92 10.40 -5.90
N TYR A 51 -10.14 9.09 -5.73
CA TYR A 51 -11.41 8.52 -5.29
C TYR A 51 -11.21 7.28 -4.44
N ASP A 52 -12.03 7.15 -3.38
CA ASP A 52 -12.12 5.97 -2.53
C ASP A 52 -13.57 5.78 -2.05
N SER A 53 -14.22 4.72 -2.51
CA SER A 53 -15.61 4.43 -2.13
C SER A 53 -15.78 4.11 -0.63
N ALA A 54 -14.73 3.73 0.09
CA ALA A 54 -14.80 3.50 1.52
C ALA A 54 -14.95 4.81 2.29
N ALA A 55 -14.38 5.92 1.81
CA ALA A 55 -14.56 7.24 2.40
C ALA A 55 -16.00 7.74 2.25
N ASP A 56 -16.65 7.43 1.13
CA ASP A 56 -18.06 7.78 0.91
C ASP A 56 -19.02 6.90 1.73
N ALA A 57 -18.65 5.64 1.98
CA ALA A 57 -19.47 4.71 2.78
C ALA A 57 -19.53 5.09 4.27
N GLU A 58 -18.54 5.78 4.80
CA GLU A 58 -18.58 6.35 6.17
C GLU A 58 -19.62 7.48 6.29
N GLN A 59 -19.91 8.19 5.21
CA GLN A 59 -20.94 9.23 5.16
C GLN A 59 -22.34 8.67 4.88
N ALA A 60 -22.43 7.53 4.21
CA ALA A 60 -23.70 6.84 3.96
C ALA A 60 -23.91 5.78 5.03
N LEU A 61 -24.55 6.16 6.17
CA LEU A 61 -24.96 5.26 7.25
C LEU A 61 -25.47 3.93 6.72
N ALA A 62 -24.67 2.88 6.92
CA ALA A 62 -25.07 1.49 7.03
C ALA A 62 -25.74 0.85 5.82
N VAL A 63 -24.96 0.45 4.86
CA VAL A 63 -25.29 -0.79 4.14
C VAL A 63 -24.51 -1.92 4.82
N ARG A 64 -25.21 -2.68 5.66
CA ARG A 64 -24.73 -3.89 6.32
C ARG A 64 -24.43 -4.95 5.26
N GLY A 65 -23.18 -5.33 5.13
CA GLY A 65 -22.76 -6.43 4.29
C GLY A 65 -21.27 -6.36 4.05
N GLY A 66 -20.45 -7.02 4.88
CA GLY A 66 -19.02 -7.21 4.59
C GLY A 66 -18.89 -8.03 3.31
N GLY A 67 -18.57 -7.39 2.21
CA GLY A 67 -18.42 -8.06 0.92
C GLY A 67 -18.59 -7.16 -0.30
N SER A 68 -18.97 -5.90 -0.11
CA SER A 68 -19.05 -4.98 -1.25
C SER A 68 -17.64 -4.66 -1.77
N PRO A 69 -17.45 -4.65 -3.10
CA PRO A 69 -16.20 -4.20 -3.71
C PRO A 69 -15.86 -2.76 -3.30
N ARG A 70 -14.58 -2.48 -3.06
CA ARG A 70 -14.06 -1.13 -2.84
C ARG A 70 -13.50 -0.59 -4.15
N MET A 71 -13.94 0.58 -4.54
CA MET A 71 -13.47 1.26 -5.75
C MET A 71 -12.46 2.34 -5.37
N LEU A 72 -11.34 2.36 -6.07
CA LEU A 72 -10.25 3.31 -5.89
C LEU A 72 -9.86 3.90 -7.24
N SER A 73 -9.54 5.19 -7.27
CA SER A 73 -8.98 5.83 -8.46
C SER A 73 -7.72 6.61 -8.09
N PHE A 74 -6.69 6.47 -8.91
CA PHE A 74 -5.42 7.17 -8.74
C PHE A 74 -5.07 7.91 -10.02
N GLU A 75 -4.36 9.03 -9.90
CA GLU A 75 -3.87 9.82 -11.05
C GLU A 75 -2.42 10.25 -10.87
N ALA A 76 -1.62 10.11 -11.94
CA ALA A 76 -0.28 10.65 -12.04
C ALA A 76 0.10 10.87 -13.50
N GLY A 77 0.68 12.02 -13.83
CA GLY A 77 1.28 12.27 -15.15
C GLY A 77 0.39 12.03 -16.35
N GLY A 78 -0.94 12.14 -16.19
CA GLY A 78 -1.92 11.83 -17.25
C GLY A 78 -2.25 10.33 -17.36
N LEU A 79 -1.79 9.50 -16.43
CA LEU A 79 -2.21 8.11 -16.27
C LEU A 79 -3.20 8.01 -15.10
N GLY A 80 -4.41 7.54 -15.38
CA GLY A 80 -5.38 7.11 -14.38
C GLY A 80 -5.26 5.60 -14.13
N ILE A 81 -5.43 5.18 -12.88
CA ILE A 81 -5.52 3.77 -12.48
C ILE A 81 -6.83 3.62 -11.72
N GLU A 82 -7.79 2.93 -12.31
CA GLU A 82 -9.03 2.54 -11.64
C GLU A 82 -8.88 1.13 -11.10
N LEU A 83 -9.26 0.90 -9.85
CA LEU A 83 -9.09 -0.38 -9.17
C LEU A 83 -10.34 -0.75 -8.41
N GLU A 84 -10.88 -1.93 -8.70
CA GLU A 84 -11.89 -2.61 -7.90
C GLU A 84 -11.21 -3.67 -7.03
N VAL A 85 -11.50 -3.62 -5.73
CA VAL A 85 -10.96 -4.54 -4.73
C VAL A 85 -12.09 -5.34 -4.12
N THR A 86 -12.14 -6.63 -4.40
CA THR A 86 -13.16 -7.56 -3.88
C THR A 86 -12.58 -8.41 -2.75
N PRO A 87 -13.22 -8.46 -1.57
CA PRO A 87 -12.81 -9.36 -0.51
C PRO A 87 -12.94 -10.84 -0.93
N ALA A 88 -11.91 -11.64 -0.67
CA ALA A 88 -11.85 -13.06 -0.96
C ALA A 88 -11.26 -13.84 0.26
N GLY A 89 -12.03 -13.94 1.34
CA GLY A 89 -11.54 -14.47 2.63
C GLY A 89 -10.45 -13.59 3.23
N ASP A 90 -9.28 -14.19 3.49
CA ASP A 90 -8.11 -13.48 4.03
C ASP A 90 -7.29 -12.76 2.95
N SER A 91 -7.76 -12.77 1.71
CA SER A 91 -7.14 -12.11 0.57
C SER A 91 -8.08 -11.14 -0.11
N ARG A 92 -7.57 -10.49 -1.16
CA ARG A 92 -8.29 -9.56 -2.02
C ARG A 92 -8.06 -9.94 -3.46
N ASP A 93 -9.10 -9.83 -4.28
CA ASP A 93 -9.00 -9.94 -5.72
C ASP A 93 -9.09 -8.52 -6.31
N PHE A 94 -8.20 -8.21 -7.23
CA PHE A 94 -8.09 -6.91 -7.88
C PHE A 94 -8.51 -7.02 -9.34
N GLU A 95 -9.37 -6.11 -9.77
CA GLU A 95 -9.66 -5.85 -11.17
C GLU A 95 -9.35 -4.38 -11.44
N GLY A 96 -8.46 -4.11 -12.37
CA GLY A 96 -8.00 -2.76 -12.64
C GLY A 96 -8.05 -2.38 -14.11
N GLN A 97 -8.10 -1.06 -14.34
CA GLN A 97 -8.13 -0.43 -15.65
C GLN A 97 -7.18 0.77 -15.69
N LEU A 98 -6.32 0.83 -16.70
CA LEU A 98 -5.50 2.01 -17.00
C LEU A 98 -6.22 2.95 -17.94
N VAL A 99 -6.13 4.25 -17.68
CA VAL A 99 -6.73 5.32 -18.48
C VAL A 99 -5.67 6.39 -18.79
N PRO A 100 -5.29 6.61 -20.05
CA PRO A 100 -5.78 5.94 -21.26
C PRO A 100 -5.37 4.46 -21.34
N ALA A 101 -6.13 3.69 -22.11
CA ALA A 101 -5.90 2.26 -22.33
C ALA A 101 -4.53 2.00 -22.91
N GLN A 102 -3.72 1.17 -22.25
CA GLN A 102 -2.38 0.81 -22.68
C GLN A 102 -1.84 -0.39 -21.92
N SER A 103 -0.93 -1.14 -22.51
CA SER A 103 -0.30 -2.29 -21.85
C SER A 103 0.78 -1.86 -20.87
N ALA A 104 0.86 -2.55 -19.73
CA ALA A 104 1.80 -2.25 -18.67
C ALA A 104 2.09 -3.47 -17.80
N ALA A 105 3.29 -3.52 -17.23
CA ALA A 105 3.59 -4.39 -16.10
C ALA A 105 3.10 -3.73 -14.80
N ILE A 106 2.32 -4.48 -14.03
CA ILE A 106 1.76 -4.05 -12.74
C ILE A 106 2.43 -4.87 -11.63
N GLU A 107 3.09 -4.20 -10.72
CA GLU A 107 3.64 -4.81 -9.51
C GLU A 107 2.74 -4.43 -8.33
N ILE A 108 2.18 -5.42 -7.65
CA ILE A 108 1.37 -5.26 -6.45
C ILE A 108 2.25 -5.59 -5.25
N ARG A 109 2.67 -4.58 -4.55
CA ARG A 109 3.60 -4.67 -3.43
C ARG A 109 2.83 -4.80 -2.12
N HIS A 110 3.24 -5.73 -1.28
CA HIS A 110 2.66 -5.95 0.05
C HIS A 110 3.78 -6.33 1.05
N PRO A 111 3.57 -6.31 2.37
CA PRO A 111 4.63 -6.53 3.37
C PRO A 111 5.39 -7.85 3.24
N HIS A 112 4.79 -8.85 2.61
CA HIS A 112 5.36 -10.19 2.47
C HIS A 112 5.97 -10.46 1.08
N GLY A 113 5.97 -9.47 0.18
CA GLY A 113 6.54 -9.59 -1.17
C GLY A 113 5.83 -8.77 -2.24
N THR A 114 5.90 -9.26 -3.46
CA THR A 114 5.32 -8.60 -4.64
C THR A 114 4.60 -9.63 -5.49
N LEU A 115 3.39 -9.30 -5.93
CA LEU A 115 2.66 -10.03 -6.97
C LEU A 115 2.77 -9.25 -8.28
N SER A 116 2.88 -9.95 -9.40
CA SER A 116 2.93 -9.35 -10.72
C SER A 116 1.65 -9.63 -11.49
N ALA A 117 1.16 -8.62 -12.19
CA ALA A 117 0.07 -8.71 -13.14
C ALA A 117 0.44 -7.94 -14.41
N GLU A 118 -0.23 -8.24 -15.52
CA GLU A 118 -0.03 -7.53 -16.78
C GLU A 118 -1.34 -6.87 -17.20
N ALA A 119 -1.25 -5.58 -17.54
CA ALA A 119 -2.33 -4.87 -18.21
C ALA A 119 -2.26 -5.14 -19.71
N ASP A 120 -3.37 -5.53 -20.30
CA ASP A 120 -3.51 -5.77 -21.72
C ASP A 120 -3.52 -4.46 -22.56
N GLU A 121 -3.69 -4.57 -23.86
CA GLU A 121 -3.72 -3.41 -24.79
C GLU A 121 -4.89 -2.45 -24.51
N VAL A 122 -5.97 -2.95 -23.90
CA VAL A 122 -7.10 -2.12 -23.46
C VAL A 122 -6.94 -1.63 -22.01
N GLY A 123 -5.78 -1.87 -21.41
CA GLY A 123 -5.41 -1.38 -20.08
C GLY A 123 -5.97 -2.19 -18.92
N ARG A 124 -6.57 -3.36 -19.14
CA ARG A 124 -7.17 -4.18 -18.10
C ARG A 124 -6.17 -5.13 -17.48
N PHE A 125 -6.21 -5.24 -16.16
CA PHE A 125 -5.41 -6.22 -15.42
C PHE A 125 -6.21 -6.83 -14.29
N THR A 126 -5.84 -8.04 -13.91
CA THR A 126 -6.43 -8.74 -12.76
C THR A 126 -5.33 -9.35 -11.91
N ALA A 127 -5.51 -9.35 -10.60
CA ALA A 127 -4.65 -10.05 -9.67
C ALA A 127 -5.49 -10.70 -8.58
N ARG A 128 -5.25 -11.96 -8.29
CA ARG A 128 -6.00 -12.72 -7.31
C ARG A 128 -5.12 -13.12 -6.13
N GLY A 129 -5.75 -13.24 -4.97
CA GLY A 129 -5.06 -13.71 -3.77
C GLY A 129 -4.06 -12.71 -3.20
N VAL A 130 -4.28 -11.41 -3.40
CA VAL A 130 -3.46 -10.36 -2.77
C VAL A 130 -3.70 -10.39 -1.27
N PRO A 131 -2.67 -10.53 -0.42
CA PRO A 131 -2.85 -10.53 1.03
C PRO A 131 -3.56 -9.26 1.52
N ALA A 132 -4.49 -9.43 2.47
CA ALA A 132 -5.11 -8.28 3.12
C ALA A 132 -4.07 -7.47 3.91
N GLY A 133 -4.21 -6.14 3.91
CA GLY A 133 -3.29 -5.24 4.59
C GLY A 133 -2.76 -4.12 3.70
N PRO A 134 -1.61 -3.53 4.05
CA PRO A 134 -1.04 -2.45 3.25
C PRO A 134 -0.58 -2.95 1.88
N VAL A 135 -1.06 -2.27 0.84
CA VAL A 135 -0.74 -2.57 -0.57
C VAL A 135 -0.38 -1.28 -1.31
N SER A 136 0.58 -1.36 -2.21
CA SER A 136 0.94 -0.31 -3.17
C SER A 136 1.07 -0.91 -4.56
N LEU A 137 0.56 -0.22 -5.56
CA LEU A 137 0.73 -0.60 -6.96
C LEU A 137 1.89 0.18 -7.58
N ARG A 138 2.65 -0.50 -8.43
CA ARG A 138 3.64 0.12 -9.30
C ARG A 138 3.34 -0.26 -10.73
N CYS A 139 3.11 0.73 -11.57
CA CYS A 139 2.80 0.57 -12.98
C CYS A 139 3.99 0.99 -13.84
N ARG A 140 4.40 0.11 -14.76
CA ARG A 140 5.43 0.40 -15.75
C ARG A 140 4.87 0.20 -17.15
N LEU A 141 4.71 1.29 -17.88
CA LEU A 141 4.17 1.26 -19.25
C LEU A 141 5.14 0.59 -20.21
N HIS A 142 4.63 -0.26 -21.11
CA HIS A 142 5.45 -0.94 -22.12
C HIS A 142 5.75 -0.06 -23.34
N ALA A 143 4.84 0.86 -23.67
CA ALA A 143 4.97 1.68 -24.88
C ALA A 143 6.13 2.70 -24.84
N VAL A 144 6.68 2.99 -23.65
CA VAL A 144 7.72 4.00 -23.45
C VAL A 144 8.88 3.37 -22.69
N THR A 145 9.94 3.01 -23.38
CA THR A 145 11.12 2.30 -22.84
C THR A 145 11.85 3.05 -21.70
N MET A 146 11.60 4.36 -21.55
CA MET A 146 12.20 5.24 -20.53
C MET A 146 11.15 5.97 -19.71
N ALA A 147 9.89 5.49 -19.66
CA ALA A 147 8.89 6.12 -18.82
C ALA A 147 9.21 5.91 -17.35
N THR A 148 9.10 6.97 -16.57
CA THR A 148 9.13 6.90 -15.12
C THR A 148 7.98 6.01 -14.64
N PRO A 149 8.23 4.96 -13.85
CA PRO A 149 7.16 4.16 -13.31
C PRO A 149 6.22 5.01 -12.45
N VAL A 150 4.94 4.72 -12.51
CA VAL A 150 3.94 5.32 -11.61
C VAL A 150 3.75 4.41 -10.43
N THR A 151 3.75 4.95 -9.21
CA THR A 151 3.50 4.20 -7.98
C THR A 151 2.41 4.87 -7.17
N THR A 152 1.54 4.07 -6.52
CA THR A 152 0.55 4.59 -5.58
C THR A 152 1.15 4.72 -4.18
N GLU A 153 0.54 5.51 -3.33
CA GLU A 153 0.77 5.39 -1.90
C GLU A 153 0.34 4.01 -1.37
N TRP A 154 0.74 3.71 -0.13
CA TRP A 154 0.32 2.49 0.55
C TRP A 154 -1.07 2.66 1.15
N LEU A 155 -1.97 1.77 0.78
CA LEU A 155 -3.35 1.77 1.26
C LEU A 155 -3.65 0.48 2.02
N PRO A 156 -4.33 0.56 3.16
CA PRO A 156 -4.85 -0.62 3.86
C PRO A 156 -6.06 -1.18 3.10
N LEU A 157 -5.93 -2.38 2.57
CA LEU A 157 -6.97 -3.08 1.81
C LEU A 157 -7.42 -4.38 2.45
#